data_8b6dc428007470290419f6106e92a773
#
_entry.id   8b6dc428007470290419f6106e92a773
#
_cell.length_a   1.000
_cell.length_b   1.000
_cell.length_c   1.000
_cell.angle_alpha   90.00
_cell.angle_beta   90.00
_cell.angle_gamma   90.00
#
_symmetry.space_group_name_H-M   'P 1'
#
loop_
_entity.id
_entity.type
_entity.pdbx_description
1 polymer ?
#
loop_
_entity_poly.entity_id
_entity_poly.type
_entity_poly.pdbx_seq_one_letter_code
_entity_poly.pdbx_strand_id
1 'polypeptide(L)'
;MKSWMEEFRRFWRNKYYVLALAITSLFSYGFLITHATVGIDDTPYAYYFKEGLAAIVGRWVLFLLNKIVSIADFAPFLTDLAGVLLFMAGVTVWCVLLKRVFKNSIPISGYIIFACLFISNPLISEVYTYHLHNGIATGYLLTGISLCCFLEATERFHDRRPVKKVILPLLLSAISLWAAMGCYESFMMVYLAGICLTLFSARLKKQEIKVSRALCMAAGIAALAVVFRSLMVLLVTWGFGLAGMKEEAVQRSVTELLGWILQPGAFGELAMIIKRVIVMYGVFAYAYYPITIYVSASFFLILFGIWRTIRQRDGWILVLLIGSFIASYLLVLIEGKATLYRSAQFLPLFCAFGILMFLYWLQGVQGFFRSLKKLKSPKTKKRLVSVLNITAAVISVVIIWNQCADMNKWFYVDYLKYEDAKNTMNQIAYELGKNYDTGKPLVFTGNYQIPKGIIEDAYVNYNSETFFKMNRITQLLDPELLEKFYRGGYGVWVAQTPSLSVLDWGKSAFDTNEELIRFFSMHGHEFEAQTDYAVIAKAEMDSLAFPSFPREGSIVDMGDYIIIHF
;
A
#
# COMPACT_ATOMS: atom_id res chain seq x y z
N MET A 1 -1.48 29.18 -1.02
CA MET A 1 -2.07 28.50 0.15
C MET A 1 -3.56 28.77 0.33
N LYS A 2 -4.07 30.03 0.39
CA LYS A 2 -5.52 30.25 0.56
C LYS A 2 -6.39 29.57 -0.52
N SER A 3 -5.98 29.60 -1.78
CA SER A 3 -6.83 29.10 -2.89
C SER A 3 -7.03 27.57 -2.89
N TRP A 4 -6.02 26.75 -2.55
CA TRP A 4 -6.20 25.31 -2.52
C TRP A 4 -6.91 24.83 -1.24
N MET A 5 -6.78 25.55 -0.13
CA MET A 5 -7.58 25.30 1.07
C MET A 5 -9.07 25.60 0.82
N GLU A 6 -9.38 26.64 0.03
CA GLU A 6 -10.75 26.91 -0.39
C GLU A 6 -11.30 25.82 -1.31
N GLU A 7 -10.49 25.31 -2.25
CA GLU A 7 -10.91 24.18 -3.10
C GLU A 7 -11.13 22.90 -2.28
N PHE A 8 -10.24 22.62 -1.30
CA PHE A 8 -10.45 21.53 -0.35
C PHE A 8 -11.79 21.65 0.38
N ARG A 9 -12.08 22.83 0.93
CA ARG A 9 -13.38 23.09 1.57
C ARG A 9 -14.55 22.95 0.61
N ARG A 10 -14.40 23.30 -0.67
CA ARG A 10 -15.44 23.12 -1.70
C ARG A 10 -15.74 21.64 -1.95
N PHE A 11 -14.76 20.77 -1.99
CA PHE A 11 -14.98 19.32 -2.08
C PHE A 11 -15.77 18.82 -0.88
N TRP A 12 -15.35 19.19 0.33
CA TRP A 12 -16.03 18.76 1.56
C TRP A 12 -17.43 19.37 1.75
N ARG A 13 -17.75 20.51 1.13
CA ARG A 13 -19.09 21.07 1.08
C ARG A 13 -19.98 20.44 -0.01
N ASN A 14 -19.40 19.71 -0.94
CA ASN A 14 -20.17 19.05 -1.98
C ASN A 14 -20.74 17.73 -1.44
N LYS A 15 -22.06 17.72 -1.18
CA LYS A 15 -22.75 16.56 -0.60
C LYS A 15 -22.57 15.26 -1.41
N TYR A 16 -22.54 15.34 -2.74
CA TYR A 16 -22.38 14.16 -3.60
C TYR A 16 -20.96 13.60 -3.51
N TYR A 17 -19.95 14.45 -3.42
CA TYR A 17 -18.58 14.05 -3.22
C TYR A 17 -18.39 13.35 -1.87
N VAL A 18 -18.84 13.99 -0.79
CA VAL A 18 -18.70 13.44 0.57
C VAL A 18 -19.47 12.15 0.71
N LEU A 19 -20.72 12.10 0.21
CA LEU A 19 -21.56 10.90 0.29
C LEU A 19 -20.94 9.72 -0.50
N ALA A 20 -20.48 9.95 -1.74
CA ALA A 20 -19.87 8.92 -2.54
C ALA A 20 -18.58 8.39 -1.88
N LEU A 21 -17.72 9.29 -1.38
CA LEU A 21 -16.48 8.92 -0.71
C LEU A 21 -16.75 8.16 0.60
N ALA A 22 -17.72 8.63 1.41
CA ALA A 22 -18.10 7.97 2.66
C ALA A 22 -18.71 6.57 2.44
N ILE A 23 -19.61 6.43 1.45
CA ILE A 23 -20.19 5.12 1.10
C ILE A 23 -19.10 4.17 0.59
N THR A 24 -18.22 4.64 -0.29
CA THR A 24 -17.10 3.83 -0.79
C THR A 24 -16.18 3.40 0.35
N SER A 25 -15.85 4.32 1.25
CA SER A 25 -15.03 4.01 2.44
C SER A 25 -15.70 3.00 3.37
N LEU A 26 -16.99 3.14 3.60
CA LEU A 26 -17.78 2.20 4.41
C LEU A 26 -17.78 0.80 3.78
N PHE A 27 -18.01 0.69 2.48
CA PHE A 27 -17.99 -0.60 1.80
C PHE A 27 -16.58 -1.18 1.67
N SER A 28 -15.53 -0.37 1.65
CA SER A 28 -14.15 -0.85 1.59
C SER A 28 -13.61 -1.28 2.95
N TYR A 29 -13.87 -0.50 4.00
CA TYR A 29 -13.21 -0.63 5.31
C TYR A 29 -14.16 -0.95 6.47
N GLY A 30 -15.48 -0.97 6.27
CA GLY A 30 -16.44 -1.16 7.35
C GLY A 30 -16.26 -2.49 8.08
N PHE A 31 -15.91 -3.56 7.37
CA PHE A 31 -15.61 -4.85 7.98
C PHE A 31 -14.35 -4.77 8.86
N LEU A 32 -13.25 -4.20 8.34
CA LEU A 32 -12.01 -4.00 9.09
C LEU A 32 -12.25 -3.22 10.39
N ILE A 33 -12.95 -2.08 10.32
CA ILE A 33 -13.20 -1.22 11.49
C ILE A 33 -13.97 -1.96 12.61
N THR A 34 -14.81 -2.93 12.24
CA THR A 34 -15.68 -3.67 13.19
C THR A 34 -15.12 -5.02 13.61
N HIS A 35 -14.11 -5.56 12.92
CA HIS A 35 -13.53 -6.88 13.16
C HIS A 35 -12.02 -6.75 13.28
N ALA A 36 -11.57 -6.36 14.47
CA ALA A 36 -10.14 -6.19 14.74
C ALA A 36 -9.41 -7.53 14.65
N THR A 37 -8.27 -7.51 13.97
CA THR A 37 -7.30 -8.60 13.91
C THR A 37 -5.96 -8.07 14.41
N VAL A 38 -5.02 -8.95 14.72
CA VAL A 38 -3.65 -8.59 15.05
C VAL A 38 -2.74 -9.27 14.04
N GLY A 39 -2.12 -8.49 13.19
CA GLY A 39 -1.15 -8.97 12.22
C GLY A 39 0.25 -9.08 12.83
N ILE A 40 1.15 -9.76 12.12
CA ILE A 40 2.53 -9.99 12.59
C ILE A 40 3.29 -8.68 12.89
N ASP A 41 3.08 -7.63 12.09
CA ASP A 41 3.68 -6.32 12.30
C ASP A 41 3.02 -5.53 13.47
N ASP A 42 1.88 -6.00 13.98
CA ASP A 42 1.17 -5.37 15.10
C ASP A 42 1.56 -5.97 16.46
N THR A 43 2.09 -7.21 16.49
CA THR A 43 2.44 -7.90 17.73
C THR A 43 3.37 -7.10 18.64
N PRO A 44 4.39 -6.38 18.14
CA PRO A 44 5.23 -5.54 18.97
C PRO A 44 4.46 -4.43 19.70
N TYR A 45 3.41 -3.90 19.08
CA TYR A 45 2.58 -2.83 19.65
C TYR A 45 1.46 -3.37 20.52
N ALA A 46 0.78 -4.41 20.06
CA ALA A 46 -0.36 -5.00 20.75
C ALA A 46 0.04 -5.76 22.03
N TYR A 47 1.19 -6.46 21.99
CA TYR A 47 1.57 -7.38 23.07
C TYR A 47 2.80 -6.95 23.87
N TYR A 48 3.71 -6.15 23.28
CA TYR A 48 4.97 -5.79 23.92
C TYR A 48 5.14 -4.32 24.24
N PHE A 49 4.24 -3.47 23.71
CA PHE A 49 4.36 -2.02 23.85
C PHE A 49 5.74 -1.47 23.41
N LYS A 50 6.35 -2.11 22.39
CA LYS A 50 7.63 -1.68 21.82
C LYS A 50 7.46 -0.42 20.95
N GLU A 51 7.21 0.69 21.60
CA GLU A 51 6.83 1.97 20.98
C GLU A 51 7.92 2.57 20.06
N GLY A 52 9.19 2.25 20.32
CA GLY A 52 10.33 2.85 19.63
C GLY A 52 10.64 2.28 18.24
N LEU A 53 10.16 1.08 17.92
CA LEU A 53 10.55 0.33 16.73
C LEU A 53 10.33 1.13 15.42
N ALA A 54 9.19 1.77 15.25
CA ALA A 54 8.91 2.57 14.07
C ALA A 54 9.90 3.74 13.89
N ALA A 55 10.30 4.39 14.98
CA ALA A 55 11.23 5.50 14.94
C ALA A 55 12.65 5.06 14.55
N ILE A 56 13.11 3.91 15.06
CA ILE A 56 14.43 3.33 14.79
C ILE A 56 14.59 2.97 13.32
N VAL A 57 13.55 2.43 12.68
CA VAL A 57 13.56 2.14 11.23
C VAL A 57 13.32 3.40 10.36
N GLY A 58 13.33 4.59 10.96
CA GLY A 58 13.19 5.87 10.26
C GLY A 58 11.76 6.33 10.00
N ARG A 59 10.76 5.66 10.57
CA ARG A 59 9.33 6.00 10.45
C ARG A 59 8.86 6.86 11.63
N TRP A 60 9.58 7.95 11.88
CA TRP A 60 9.35 8.83 13.03
C TRP A 60 7.97 9.51 13.05
N VAL A 61 7.37 9.78 11.89
CA VAL A 61 6.00 10.32 11.82
C VAL A 61 4.99 9.26 12.22
N LEU A 62 5.20 8.01 11.80
CA LEU A 62 4.37 6.89 12.24
C LEU A 62 4.44 6.72 13.76
N PHE A 63 5.64 6.80 14.33
CA PHE A 63 5.82 6.78 15.79
C PHE A 63 5.02 7.88 16.50
N LEU A 64 5.07 9.13 15.99
CA LEU A 64 4.29 10.23 16.55
C LEU A 64 2.77 10.01 16.39
N LEU A 65 2.33 9.49 15.25
CA LEU A 65 0.92 9.16 15.02
C LEU A 65 0.43 8.08 15.99
N ASN A 66 1.24 7.04 16.19
CA ASN A 66 0.91 5.97 17.13
C ASN A 66 0.75 6.51 18.56
N LYS A 67 1.56 7.48 18.96
CA LYS A 67 1.40 8.16 20.26
C LYS A 67 0.12 8.99 20.35
N ILE A 68 -0.28 9.67 19.25
CA ILE A 68 -1.47 10.52 19.24
C ILE A 68 -2.76 9.68 19.17
N VAL A 69 -2.77 8.59 18.40
CA VAL A 69 -3.97 7.76 18.17
C VAL A 69 -4.04 6.59 19.16
N SER A 70 -3.11 6.54 20.12
CA SER A 70 -3.06 5.53 21.19
C SER A 70 -2.98 4.08 20.68
N ILE A 71 -2.25 3.87 19.59
CA ILE A 71 -2.05 2.51 19.06
C ILE A 71 -1.30 1.63 20.06
N ALA A 72 -0.45 2.24 20.89
CA ALA A 72 0.24 1.56 21.98
C ALA A 72 -0.71 0.99 23.05
N ASP A 73 -1.87 1.62 23.20
CA ASP A 73 -2.95 1.14 24.08
C ASP A 73 -3.88 0.15 23.38
N PHE A 74 -3.54 -0.21 22.14
CA PHE A 74 -4.29 -1.10 21.27
C PHE A 74 -5.79 -0.73 21.18
N ALA A 75 -6.08 0.41 20.56
CA ALA A 75 -7.43 0.90 20.33
C ALA A 75 -7.82 0.72 18.83
N PRO A 76 -8.04 -0.53 18.35
CA PRO A 76 -8.13 -0.84 16.94
C PRO A 76 -9.24 -0.06 16.22
N PHE A 77 -10.46 -0.02 16.81
CA PHE A 77 -11.57 0.73 16.21
C PHE A 77 -11.22 2.20 15.95
N LEU A 78 -10.65 2.88 16.94
CA LEU A 78 -10.30 4.29 16.84
C LEU A 78 -9.18 4.50 15.81
N THR A 79 -8.20 3.64 15.84
CA THR A 79 -7.05 3.66 14.94
C THR A 79 -7.49 3.47 13.49
N ASP A 80 -8.34 2.48 13.22
CA ASP A 80 -8.84 2.15 11.90
C ASP A 80 -9.74 3.27 11.35
N LEU A 81 -10.67 3.76 12.17
CA LEU A 81 -11.53 4.86 11.79
C LEU A 81 -10.73 6.14 11.48
N ALA A 82 -9.74 6.48 12.34
CA ALA A 82 -8.88 7.63 12.12
C ALA A 82 -8.06 7.48 10.83
N GLY A 83 -7.52 6.29 10.56
CA GLY A 83 -6.81 5.98 9.33
C GLY A 83 -7.65 6.18 8.09
N VAL A 84 -8.88 5.70 8.08
CA VAL A 84 -9.81 5.89 6.96
C VAL A 84 -10.16 7.37 6.76
N LEU A 85 -10.42 8.13 7.83
CA LEU A 85 -10.69 9.57 7.74
C LEU A 85 -9.49 10.36 7.22
N LEU A 86 -8.28 10.04 7.67
CA LEU A 86 -7.04 10.62 7.15
C LEU A 86 -6.84 10.29 5.66
N PHE A 87 -7.19 9.06 5.24
CA PHE A 87 -7.08 8.67 3.84
C PHE A 87 -8.10 9.42 2.98
N MET A 88 -9.35 9.60 3.43
CA MET A 88 -10.34 10.43 2.74
C MET A 88 -9.83 11.87 2.57
N ALA A 89 -9.20 12.44 3.59
CA ALA A 89 -8.58 13.77 3.49
C ALA A 89 -7.41 13.77 2.49
N GLY A 90 -6.55 12.76 2.52
CA GLY A 90 -5.44 12.59 1.58
C GLY A 90 -5.90 12.54 0.13
N VAL A 91 -6.84 11.66 -0.18
CA VAL A 91 -7.43 11.55 -1.53
C VAL A 91 -8.06 12.86 -1.99
N THR A 92 -8.69 13.60 -1.08
CA THR A 92 -9.25 14.93 -1.38
C THR A 92 -8.17 15.93 -1.78
N VAL A 93 -7.01 15.92 -1.13
CA VAL A 93 -5.87 16.79 -1.50
C VAL A 93 -5.38 16.47 -2.92
N TRP A 94 -5.33 15.19 -3.30
CA TRP A 94 -5.02 14.81 -4.69
C TRP A 94 -6.07 15.29 -5.69
N CYS A 95 -7.35 15.26 -5.35
CA CYS A 95 -8.41 15.86 -6.17
C CYS A 95 -8.21 17.38 -6.32
N VAL A 96 -7.83 18.08 -5.26
CA VAL A 96 -7.52 19.53 -5.29
C VAL A 96 -6.34 19.82 -6.21
N LEU A 97 -5.25 19.04 -6.11
CA LEU A 97 -4.08 19.16 -6.98
C LEU A 97 -4.47 19.04 -8.46
N LEU A 98 -5.18 17.96 -8.81
CA LEU A 98 -5.61 17.70 -10.19
C LEU A 98 -6.60 18.74 -10.68
N LYS A 99 -7.55 19.18 -9.83
CA LYS A 99 -8.50 20.24 -10.18
C LYS A 99 -7.81 21.56 -10.48
N ARG A 100 -6.75 21.91 -9.74
CA ARG A 100 -5.96 23.11 -10.01
C ARG A 100 -5.32 23.06 -11.41
N VAL A 101 -4.80 21.88 -11.81
CA VAL A 101 -4.19 21.71 -13.14
C VAL A 101 -5.23 21.68 -14.25
N PHE A 102 -6.30 20.90 -14.11
CA PHE A 102 -7.33 20.75 -15.14
C PHE A 102 -8.37 21.87 -15.13
N LYS A 103 -8.44 22.66 -14.06
CA LYS A 103 -9.44 23.73 -13.89
C LYS A 103 -10.87 23.18 -14.11
N ASN A 104 -11.63 23.80 -15.00
CA ASN A 104 -13.00 23.39 -15.34
C ASN A 104 -13.09 22.33 -16.45
N SER A 105 -11.96 21.72 -16.82
CA SER A 105 -11.94 20.74 -17.92
C SER A 105 -12.42 19.35 -17.51
N ILE A 106 -12.55 19.08 -16.23
CA ILE A 106 -13.08 17.83 -15.69
C ILE A 106 -14.22 18.20 -14.76
N PRO A 107 -15.41 17.60 -14.92
CA PRO A 107 -16.54 17.86 -14.03
C PRO A 107 -16.31 17.22 -12.65
N ILE A 108 -17.07 17.62 -11.67
CA ILE A 108 -16.97 17.11 -10.29
C ILE A 108 -17.15 15.58 -10.23
N SER A 109 -18.01 15.01 -11.10
CA SER A 109 -18.18 13.56 -11.21
C SER A 109 -16.90 12.81 -11.56
N GLY A 110 -16.01 13.38 -12.38
CA GLY A 110 -14.71 12.78 -12.66
C GLY A 110 -13.82 12.71 -11.43
N TYR A 111 -13.84 13.74 -10.58
CA TYR A 111 -13.09 13.72 -9.31
C TYR A 111 -13.73 12.80 -8.28
N ILE A 112 -15.06 12.64 -8.28
CA ILE A 112 -15.74 11.64 -7.44
C ILE A 112 -15.27 10.24 -7.82
N ILE A 113 -15.29 9.90 -9.11
CA ILE A 113 -14.84 8.60 -9.61
C ILE A 113 -13.35 8.37 -9.26
N PHE A 114 -12.50 9.38 -9.49
CA PHE A 114 -11.09 9.31 -9.11
C PHE A 114 -10.91 9.01 -7.61
N ALA A 115 -11.60 9.76 -6.76
CA ALA A 115 -11.49 9.61 -5.30
C ALA A 115 -11.96 8.23 -4.84
N CYS A 116 -13.10 7.74 -5.36
CA CYS A 116 -13.63 6.44 -5.02
C CYS A 116 -12.71 5.30 -5.49
N LEU A 117 -12.18 5.38 -6.72
CA LEU A 117 -11.22 4.39 -7.24
C LEU A 117 -9.90 4.38 -6.47
N PHE A 118 -9.45 5.55 -6.00
CA PHE A 118 -8.23 5.66 -5.25
C PHE A 118 -8.37 5.01 -3.87
N ILE A 119 -9.45 5.36 -3.13
CA ILE A 119 -9.64 4.91 -1.75
C ILE A 119 -10.02 3.42 -1.67
N SER A 120 -10.73 2.89 -2.66
CA SER A 120 -11.14 1.47 -2.72
C SER A 120 -10.13 0.57 -3.40
N ASN A 121 -8.91 1.04 -3.67
CA ASN A 121 -7.94 0.23 -4.37
C ASN A 121 -7.48 -0.95 -3.51
N PRO A 122 -7.64 -2.21 -3.96
CA PRO A 122 -7.38 -3.39 -3.14
C PRO A 122 -5.93 -3.53 -2.66
N LEU A 123 -4.94 -2.90 -3.32
CA LEU A 123 -3.56 -2.86 -2.83
C LEU A 123 -3.47 -2.30 -1.41
N ILE A 124 -4.36 -1.35 -1.08
CA ILE A 124 -4.38 -0.71 0.22
C ILE A 124 -4.77 -1.69 1.34
N SER A 125 -5.50 -2.77 1.02
CA SER A 125 -5.89 -3.76 2.03
C SER A 125 -4.69 -4.41 2.71
N GLU A 126 -3.59 -4.68 1.99
CA GLU A 126 -2.37 -5.24 2.61
C GLU A 126 -1.83 -4.36 3.75
N VAL A 127 -1.89 -3.05 3.55
CA VAL A 127 -1.38 -2.12 4.56
C VAL A 127 -2.36 -1.97 5.72
N TYR A 128 -3.65 -2.05 5.42
CA TYR A 128 -4.72 -1.84 6.40
C TYR A 128 -5.04 -3.08 7.24
N THR A 129 -4.46 -4.24 6.95
CA THR A 129 -4.46 -5.39 7.87
C THR A 129 -3.57 -5.15 9.09
N TYR A 130 -2.69 -4.13 9.04
CA TYR A 130 -1.86 -3.71 10.16
C TYR A 130 -2.32 -2.36 10.68
N HIS A 131 -2.22 -2.13 11.99
CA HIS A 131 -2.53 -0.83 12.60
C HIS A 131 -1.54 0.29 12.22
N LEU A 132 -0.60 -0.02 11.34
CA LEU A 132 0.33 0.94 10.73
C LEU A 132 -0.30 1.82 9.64
N HIS A 133 -1.55 1.58 9.24
CA HIS A 133 -2.21 2.26 8.12
C HIS A 133 -2.37 3.78 8.29
N ASN A 134 -2.39 4.29 9.52
CA ASN A 134 -2.38 5.73 9.77
C ASN A 134 -1.15 6.41 9.15
N GLY A 135 0.01 5.75 9.15
CA GLY A 135 1.20 6.21 8.46
C GLY A 135 1.00 6.29 6.94
N ILE A 136 0.35 5.29 6.34
CA ILE A 136 0.10 5.27 4.90
C ILE A 136 -0.93 6.35 4.49
N ALA A 137 -2.04 6.46 5.22
CA ALA A 137 -3.04 7.50 4.99
C ALA A 137 -2.43 8.91 5.09
N THR A 138 -1.64 9.14 6.15
CA THR A 138 -0.92 10.39 6.37
C THR A 138 0.13 10.64 5.31
N GLY A 139 0.85 9.62 4.85
CA GLY A 139 1.81 9.71 3.76
C GLY A 139 1.19 10.18 2.46
N TYR A 140 0.02 9.67 2.07
CA TYR A 140 -0.73 10.18 0.91
C TYR A 140 -1.16 11.63 1.09
N LEU A 141 -1.64 12.00 2.28
CA LEU A 141 -2.02 13.37 2.59
C LEU A 141 -0.83 14.32 2.46
N LEU A 142 0.27 14.01 3.10
CA LEU A 142 1.49 14.84 3.11
C LEU A 142 2.14 14.92 1.73
N THR A 143 2.19 13.83 0.97
CA THR A 143 2.70 13.84 -0.41
C THR A 143 1.82 14.70 -1.32
N GLY A 144 0.50 14.61 -1.17
CA GLY A 144 -0.43 15.49 -1.89
C GLY A 144 -0.22 16.97 -1.54
N ILE A 145 -0.03 17.30 -0.26
CA ILE A 145 0.30 18.68 0.19
C ILE A 145 1.64 19.13 -0.41
N SER A 146 2.65 18.27 -0.38
CA SER A 146 3.96 18.56 -0.98
C SER A 146 3.82 18.94 -2.45
N LEU A 147 3.05 18.17 -3.23
CA LEU A 147 2.81 18.45 -4.65
C LEU A 147 1.98 19.73 -4.89
N CYS A 148 1.02 20.02 -4.04
CA CYS A 148 0.29 21.30 -4.09
C CYS A 148 1.21 22.50 -3.86
N CYS A 149 2.11 22.40 -2.88
CA CYS A 149 3.11 23.42 -2.58
C CYS A 149 4.15 23.54 -3.71
N PHE A 150 4.61 22.42 -4.27
CA PHE A 150 5.48 22.38 -5.44
C PHE A 150 4.86 23.11 -6.64
N LEU A 151 3.61 22.80 -6.98
CA LEU A 151 2.91 23.43 -8.10
C LEU A 151 2.78 24.94 -7.87
N GLU A 152 2.43 25.36 -6.65
CA GLU A 152 2.34 26.76 -6.27
C GLU A 152 3.69 27.49 -6.39
N ALA A 153 4.79 26.84 -5.97
CA ALA A 153 6.15 27.39 -6.12
C ALA A 153 6.51 27.56 -7.59
N THR A 154 6.22 26.55 -8.42
CA THR A 154 6.49 26.55 -9.86
C THR A 154 5.72 27.65 -10.59
N GLU A 155 4.44 27.83 -10.28
CA GLU A 155 3.61 28.91 -10.82
C GLU A 155 4.14 30.29 -10.42
N ARG A 156 4.46 30.50 -9.14
CA ARG A 156 5.02 31.78 -8.64
C ARG A 156 6.37 32.10 -9.24
N PHE A 157 7.21 31.07 -9.45
CA PHE A 157 8.50 31.26 -10.11
C PHE A 157 8.32 31.65 -11.59
N HIS A 158 7.36 31.02 -12.27
CA HIS A 158 7.01 31.39 -13.65
C HIS A 158 6.52 32.84 -13.76
N ASP A 159 5.67 33.28 -12.83
CA ASP A 159 5.14 34.64 -12.71
C ASP A 159 6.20 35.67 -12.28
N ARG A 160 7.46 35.28 -12.12
CA ARG A 160 8.57 36.12 -11.64
C ARG A 160 8.26 36.82 -10.30
N ARG A 161 7.56 36.15 -9.40
CA ARG A 161 7.27 36.66 -8.07
C ARG A 161 8.56 36.79 -7.24
N PRO A 162 8.61 37.68 -6.24
CA PRO A 162 9.77 37.82 -5.36
C PRO A 162 10.19 36.48 -4.74
N VAL A 163 11.51 36.25 -4.63
CA VAL A 163 12.13 34.99 -4.16
C VAL A 163 11.52 34.50 -2.84
N LYS A 164 11.26 35.40 -1.89
CA LYS A 164 10.60 35.05 -0.60
C LYS A 164 9.23 34.39 -0.78
N LYS A 165 8.48 34.75 -1.83
CA LYS A 165 7.17 34.13 -2.12
C LYS A 165 7.27 32.77 -2.79
N VAL A 166 8.42 32.41 -3.35
CA VAL A 166 8.72 31.12 -3.97
C VAL A 166 9.33 30.15 -2.95
N ILE A 167 10.24 30.64 -2.09
CA ILE A 167 10.95 29.81 -1.12
C ILE A 167 9.97 29.16 -0.13
N LEU A 168 9.01 29.89 0.41
CA LEU A 168 8.09 29.35 1.42
C LEU A 168 7.34 28.08 0.94
N PRO A 169 6.65 28.08 -0.24
CA PRO A 169 6.03 26.84 -0.72
C PRO A 169 7.05 25.76 -1.08
N LEU A 170 8.28 26.09 -1.50
CA LEU A 170 9.34 25.08 -1.71
C LEU A 170 9.73 24.39 -0.40
N LEU A 171 9.96 25.15 0.67
CA LEU A 171 10.27 24.61 1.98
C LEU A 171 9.12 23.76 2.53
N LEU A 172 7.88 24.25 2.41
CA LEU A 172 6.70 23.47 2.83
C LEU A 172 6.57 22.18 2.01
N SER A 173 6.90 22.19 0.72
CA SER A 173 6.93 20.99 -0.10
C SER A 173 7.98 20.00 0.40
N ALA A 174 9.20 20.45 0.70
CA ALA A 174 10.28 19.61 1.21
C ALA A 174 9.96 19.03 2.60
N ILE A 175 9.44 19.85 3.51
CA ILE A 175 9.03 19.42 4.86
C ILE A 175 7.90 18.38 4.78
N SER A 176 6.89 18.63 3.93
CA SER A 176 5.79 17.68 3.76
C SER A 176 6.25 16.35 3.15
N LEU A 177 7.19 16.37 2.19
CA LEU A 177 7.76 15.16 1.62
C LEU A 177 8.63 14.42 2.65
N TRP A 178 9.47 15.14 3.40
CA TRP A 178 10.25 14.57 4.49
C TRP A 178 9.37 13.88 5.52
N ALA A 179 8.27 14.52 5.93
CA ALA A 179 7.32 13.93 6.85
C ALA A 179 6.59 12.73 6.24
N ALA A 180 6.24 12.77 4.95
CA ALA A 180 5.67 11.61 4.24
C ALA A 180 6.64 10.41 4.22
N MET A 181 7.93 10.64 3.98
CA MET A 181 8.97 9.61 4.08
C MET A 181 9.16 9.11 5.51
N GLY A 182 8.87 9.95 6.51
CA GLY A 182 8.83 9.57 7.92
C GLY A 182 7.59 8.73 8.29
N CYS A 183 6.60 8.63 7.41
CA CYS A 183 5.53 7.64 7.51
C CYS A 183 5.95 6.30 6.88
N TYR A 184 6.46 6.37 5.64
CA TYR A 184 6.93 5.21 4.88
C TYR A 184 7.83 5.67 3.72
N GLU A 185 8.96 5.02 3.50
CA GLU A 185 9.99 5.44 2.52
C GLU A 185 9.47 5.46 1.07
N SER A 186 8.56 4.56 0.73
CA SER A 186 7.99 4.44 -0.62
C SER A 186 7.21 5.68 -1.08
N PHE A 187 6.87 6.61 -0.17
CA PHE A 187 6.25 7.88 -0.56
C PHE A 187 7.17 8.77 -1.42
N MET A 188 8.47 8.52 -1.45
CA MET A 188 9.35 9.12 -2.45
C MET A 188 8.94 8.72 -3.87
N MET A 189 8.60 7.46 -4.11
CA MET A 189 8.11 7.00 -5.44
C MET A 189 6.78 7.64 -5.79
N VAL A 190 5.85 7.72 -4.82
CA VAL A 190 4.55 8.41 -5.01
C VAL A 190 4.75 9.88 -5.35
N TYR A 191 5.71 10.54 -4.71
CA TYR A 191 6.07 11.93 -5.01
C TYR A 191 6.61 12.08 -6.43
N LEU A 192 7.61 11.29 -6.81
CA LEU A 192 8.24 11.38 -8.13
C LEU A 192 7.26 11.04 -9.27
N ALA A 193 6.47 9.98 -9.11
CA ALA A 193 5.39 9.66 -10.03
C ALA A 193 4.35 10.80 -10.08
N GLY A 194 3.97 11.33 -8.93
CA GLY A 194 3.04 12.46 -8.80
C GLY A 194 3.54 13.74 -9.47
N ILE A 195 4.84 14.07 -9.37
CA ILE A 195 5.47 15.18 -10.13
C ILE A 195 5.29 14.96 -11.62
N CYS A 196 5.67 13.77 -12.11
CA CYS A 196 5.57 13.44 -13.53
C CYS A 196 4.11 13.55 -14.02
N LEU A 197 3.15 12.99 -13.30
CA LEU A 197 1.72 13.03 -13.65
C LEU A 197 1.15 14.45 -13.57
N THR A 198 1.60 15.28 -12.61
CA THR A 198 1.18 16.69 -12.47
C THR A 198 1.69 17.52 -13.63
N LEU A 199 2.98 17.41 -13.97
CA LEU A 199 3.58 18.13 -15.10
C LEU A 199 3.04 17.62 -16.44
N PHE A 200 2.83 16.31 -16.60
CA PHE A 200 2.14 15.71 -17.75
C PHE A 200 0.77 16.37 -17.95
N SER A 201 -0.03 16.46 -16.89
CA SER A 201 -1.35 17.10 -16.91
C SER A 201 -1.27 18.58 -17.29
N ALA A 202 -0.30 19.31 -16.76
CA ALA A 202 -0.05 20.71 -17.09
C ALA A 202 0.30 20.90 -18.57
N ARG A 203 1.15 20.01 -19.14
CA ARG A 203 1.48 20.03 -20.58
C ARG A 203 0.28 19.68 -21.45
N LEU A 204 -0.54 18.71 -21.05
CA LEU A 204 -1.81 18.43 -21.75
C LEU A 204 -2.71 19.66 -21.83
N LYS A 205 -2.69 20.50 -20.81
CA LYS A 205 -3.45 21.78 -20.73
C LYS A 205 -2.70 22.97 -21.36
N LYS A 206 -1.53 22.73 -21.97
CA LYS A 206 -0.67 23.77 -22.57
C LYS A 206 -0.33 24.90 -21.59
N GLN A 207 -0.16 24.55 -20.30
CA GLN A 207 0.31 25.55 -19.33
C GLN A 207 1.78 25.88 -19.61
N GLU A 208 2.14 27.14 -19.49
CA GLU A 208 3.48 27.65 -19.76
C GLU A 208 4.46 27.36 -18.61
N ILE A 209 4.60 26.08 -18.23
CA ILE A 209 5.56 25.63 -17.23
C ILE A 209 6.83 25.17 -17.93
N LYS A 210 8.00 25.71 -17.53
CA LYS A 210 9.31 25.22 -17.99
C LYS A 210 9.63 23.89 -17.30
N VAL A 211 9.30 22.77 -17.96
CA VAL A 211 9.39 21.41 -17.41
C VAL A 211 10.77 21.11 -16.82
N SER A 212 11.86 21.44 -17.52
CA SER A 212 13.23 21.18 -17.03
C SER A 212 13.49 21.86 -15.68
N ARG A 213 13.10 23.13 -15.53
CA ARG A 213 13.26 23.86 -14.26
C ARG A 213 12.37 23.27 -13.15
N ALA A 214 11.14 22.90 -13.49
CA ALA A 214 10.24 22.25 -12.54
C ALA A 214 10.82 20.91 -12.05
N LEU A 215 11.41 20.12 -12.95
CA LEU A 215 12.09 18.87 -12.59
C LEU A 215 13.33 19.12 -11.71
N CYS A 216 14.14 20.16 -12.00
CA CYS A 216 15.25 20.54 -11.13
C CYS A 216 14.77 20.96 -9.73
N MET A 217 13.68 21.72 -9.63
CA MET A 217 13.07 22.08 -8.34
C MET A 217 12.57 20.83 -7.60
N ALA A 218 11.90 19.91 -8.29
CA ALA A 218 11.43 18.66 -7.72
C ALA A 218 12.58 17.78 -7.21
N ALA A 219 13.67 17.68 -7.97
CA ALA A 219 14.88 16.97 -7.56
C ALA A 219 15.54 17.61 -6.33
N GLY A 220 15.59 18.93 -6.28
CA GLY A 220 16.09 19.66 -5.10
C GLY A 220 15.25 19.42 -3.83
N ILE A 221 13.92 19.40 -3.97
CA ILE A 221 13.00 19.06 -2.87
C ILE A 221 13.23 17.62 -2.40
N ALA A 222 13.34 16.66 -3.35
CA ALA A 222 13.58 15.25 -3.04
C ALA A 222 14.93 15.08 -2.31
N ALA A 223 16.00 15.68 -2.83
CA ALA A 223 17.32 15.63 -2.20
C ALA A 223 17.30 16.20 -0.77
N LEU A 224 16.64 17.35 -0.57
CA LEU A 224 16.52 17.97 0.75
C LEU A 224 15.70 17.09 1.72
N ALA A 225 14.62 16.45 1.24
CA ALA A 225 13.83 15.54 2.06
C ALA A 225 14.63 14.28 2.46
N VAL A 226 15.46 13.73 1.57
CA VAL A 226 16.37 12.60 1.87
C VAL A 226 17.40 13.01 2.92
N VAL A 227 18.03 14.18 2.77
CA VAL A 227 19.01 14.69 3.75
C VAL A 227 18.35 14.86 5.12
N PHE A 228 17.20 15.49 5.20
CA PHE A 228 16.47 15.66 6.45
C PHE A 228 16.05 14.32 7.08
N ARG A 229 15.65 13.36 6.25
CA ARG A 229 15.36 12.00 6.74
C ARG A 229 16.58 11.34 7.34
N SER A 230 17.73 11.39 6.65
CA SER A 230 18.98 10.81 7.16
C SER A 230 19.43 11.46 8.47
N LEU A 231 19.35 12.79 8.56
CA LEU A 231 19.63 13.51 9.80
C LEU A 231 18.68 13.11 10.93
N MET A 232 17.38 12.95 10.63
CA MET A 232 16.39 12.55 11.64
C MET A 232 16.65 11.15 12.17
N VAL A 233 17.00 10.20 11.29
CA VAL A 233 17.35 8.84 11.72
C VAL A 233 18.57 8.86 12.63
N LEU A 234 19.62 9.63 12.29
CA LEU A 234 20.80 9.80 13.15
C LEU A 234 20.43 10.37 14.52
N LEU A 235 19.57 11.38 14.56
CA LEU A 235 19.10 12.00 15.82
C LEU A 235 18.30 11.00 16.67
N VAL A 236 17.41 10.23 16.04
CA VAL A 236 16.61 9.21 16.73
C VAL A 236 17.52 8.11 17.29
N THR A 237 18.41 7.56 16.48
CA THR A 237 19.37 6.52 16.91
C THR A 237 20.25 7.00 18.07
N TRP A 238 20.73 8.24 17.97
CA TRP A 238 21.52 8.85 19.06
C TRP A 238 20.69 9.00 20.34
N GLY A 239 19.43 9.48 20.23
CA GLY A 239 18.53 9.63 21.37
C GLY A 239 18.20 8.30 22.04
N PHE A 240 17.92 7.24 21.29
CA PHE A 240 17.68 5.89 21.83
C PHE A 240 18.96 5.32 22.48
N GLY A 241 20.14 5.57 21.88
CA GLY A 241 21.42 5.18 22.48
C GLY A 241 21.65 5.83 23.85
N LEU A 242 21.28 7.12 24.03
CA LEU A 242 21.33 7.81 25.31
C LEU A 242 20.33 7.23 26.33
N ALA A 243 19.21 6.70 25.88
CA ALA A 243 18.21 6.04 26.72
C ALA A 243 18.57 4.58 27.08
N GLY A 244 19.75 4.09 26.66
CA GLY A 244 20.22 2.74 26.94
C GLY A 244 19.55 1.64 26.09
N MET A 245 18.77 2.01 25.09
CA MET A 245 18.16 1.08 24.14
C MET A 245 19.20 0.67 23.10
N LYS A 246 19.63 -0.59 23.15
CA LYS A 246 20.65 -1.16 22.25
C LYS A 246 20.08 -1.70 20.92
N GLU A 247 18.98 -1.19 20.46
CA GLU A 247 18.45 -1.61 19.16
C GLU A 247 19.28 -0.96 18.05
N GLU A 248 19.99 -1.77 17.28
CA GLU A 248 20.73 -1.31 16.11
C GLU A 248 19.73 -0.81 15.05
N ALA A 249 19.93 0.45 14.65
CA ALA A 249 19.16 0.99 13.53
C ALA A 249 19.48 0.17 12.27
N VAL A 250 18.49 -0.56 11.74
CA VAL A 250 18.62 -1.30 10.49
C VAL A 250 18.63 -0.31 9.33
N GLN A 251 19.68 0.54 9.29
CA GLN A 251 19.94 1.37 8.13
C GLN A 251 20.85 0.62 7.17
N ARG A 252 20.28 0.21 6.05
CA ARG A 252 21.11 -0.24 4.94
C ARG A 252 21.89 0.95 4.40
N SER A 253 23.20 0.81 4.33
CA SER A 253 24.09 1.80 3.73
C SER A 253 23.76 1.93 2.22
N VAL A 254 24.07 3.10 1.63
CA VAL A 254 23.92 3.29 0.17
C VAL A 254 24.73 2.26 -0.61
N THR A 255 25.89 1.84 -0.08
CA THR A 255 26.74 0.79 -0.65
C THR A 255 26.06 -0.58 -0.63
N GLU A 256 25.30 -0.91 0.40
CA GLU A 256 24.50 -2.15 0.45
C GLU A 256 23.31 -2.11 -0.52
N LEU A 257 22.66 -0.96 -0.64
CA LEU A 257 21.53 -0.78 -1.57
C LEU A 257 21.97 -0.83 -3.04
N LEU A 258 23.12 -0.29 -3.38
CA LEU A 258 23.61 -0.21 -4.75
C LEU A 258 24.70 -1.25 -5.08
N GLY A 259 25.19 -2.00 -4.09
CA GLY A 259 26.27 -2.99 -4.25
C GLY A 259 25.97 -4.09 -5.27
N TRP A 260 24.69 -4.39 -5.50
CA TRP A 260 24.25 -5.33 -6.51
C TRP A 260 24.68 -4.95 -7.94
N ILE A 261 24.79 -3.64 -8.24
CA ILE A 261 25.18 -3.13 -9.58
C ILE A 261 26.59 -3.61 -9.98
N LEU A 262 27.45 -3.86 -8.99
CA LEU A 262 28.83 -4.29 -9.20
C LEU A 262 28.97 -5.81 -9.38
N GLN A 263 27.88 -6.57 -9.21
CA GLN A 263 27.91 -8.03 -9.36
C GLN A 263 27.91 -8.45 -10.83
N PRO A 264 28.63 -9.50 -11.21
CA PRO A 264 28.57 -10.04 -12.55
C PRO A 264 27.14 -10.44 -12.94
N GLY A 265 26.66 -10.04 -14.11
CA GLY A 265 25.30 -10.36 -14.57
C GLY A 265 24.19 -9.47 -14.00
N ALA A 266 24.49 -8.49 -13.14
CA ALA A 266 23.53 -7.65 -12.43
C ALA A 266 22.42 -7.05 -13.31
N PHE A 267 22.76 -6.57 -14.50
CA PHE A 267 21.77 -5.99 -15.42
C PHE A 267 20.83 -7.02 -16.05
N GLY A 268 21.32 -8.25 -16.29
CA GLY A 268 20.48 -9.37 -16.73
C GLY A 268 19.47 -9.79 -15.65
N GLU A 269 19.93 -9.91 -14.43
CA GLU A 269 19.07 -10.21 -13.26
C GLU A 269 18.06 -9.10 -13.03
N LEU A 270 18.46 -7.83 -13.09
CA LEU A 270 17.55 -6.69 -12.98
C LEU A 270 16.45 -6.72 -14.05
N ALA A 271 16.81 -7.03 -15.30
CA ALA A 271 15.84 -7.13 -16.38
C ALA A 271 14.79 -8.24 -16.11
N MET A 272 15.23 -9.40 -15.57
CA MET A 272 14.32 -10.46 -15.14
C MET A 272 13.43 -10.02 -13.98
N ILE A 273 14.00 -9.32 -12.98
CA ILE A 273 13.24 -8.82 -11.82
C ILE A 273 12.18 -7.81 -12.28
N ILE A 274 12.55 -6.86 -13.15
CA ILE A 274 11.58 -5.88 -13.70
C ILE A 274 10.48 -6.60 -14.47
N LYS A 275 10.83 -7.59 -15.32
CA LYS A 275 9.83 -8.41 -16.03
C LYS A 275 8.87 -9.07 -15.04
N ARG A 276 9.39 -9.71 -13.98
CA ARG A 276 8.57 -10.35 -12.94
C ARG A 276 7.66 -9.35 -12.23
N VAL A 277 8.17 -8.19 -11.86
CA VAL A 277 7.38 -7.14 -11.20
C VAL A 277 6.28 -6.61 -12.12
N ILE A 278 6.55 -6.43 -13.42
CA ILE A 278 5.54 -6.04 -14.41
C ILE A 278 4.46 -7.13 -14.53
N VAL A 279 4.87 -8.40 -14.61
CA VAL A 279 3.93 -9.53 -14.66
C VAL A 279 3.11 -9.58 -13.37
N MET A 280 3.74 -9.39 -12.23
CA MET A 280 3.09 -9.35 -10.93
C MET A 280 2.02 -8.24 -10.86
N TYR A 281 2.36 -7.00 -11.22
CA TYR A 281 1.41 -5.90 -11.20
C TYR A 281 0.32 -6.02 -12.26
N GLY A 282 0.63 -6.60 -13.41
CA GLY A 282 -0.28 -6.75 -14.53
C GLY A 282 -1.13 -8.01 -14.51
N VAL A 283 -0.62 -9.11 -13.95
CA VAL A 283 -1.19 -10.45 -14.07
C VAL A 283 -1.51 -11.05 -12.70
N PHE A 284 -0.55 -11.05 -11.77
CA PHE A 284 -0.72 -11.63 -10.44
C PHE A 284 -1.35 -10.72 -9.41
N ALA A 285 -1.32 -9.42 -9.65
CA ALA A 285 -2.02 -8.47 -8.79
C ALA A 285 -3.56 -8.63 -8.84
N TYR A 286 -4.06 -9.66 -9.52
CA TYR A 286 -5.49 -9.86 -9.65
C TYR A 286 -6.19 -10.13 -8.31
N ALA A 287 -5.47 -10.64 -7.34
CA ALA A 287 -6.01 -10.85 -6.01
C ALA A 287 -6.36 -9.52 -5.33
N TYR A 288 -5.54 -8.50 -5.56
CA TYR A 288 -5.70 -7.14 -5.05
C TYR A 288 -6.29 -6.19 -6.08
N TYR A 289 -6.07 -6.56 -7.34
CA TYR A 289 -6.29 -5.72 -8.48
C TYR A 289 -7.05 -6.49 -9.52
N PRO A 290 -8.24 -6.08 -9.89
CA PRO A 290 -8.74 -6.51 -11.17
C PRO A 290 -7.69 -6.11 -12.20
N ILE A 291 -6.96 -7.07 -12.73
CA ILE A 291 -5.89 -6.89 -13.72
C ILE A 291 -6.27 -5.88 -14.81
N THR A 292 -7.55 -5.87 -15.15
CA THR A 292 -8.15 -4.97 -16.11
C THR A 292 -7.90 -3.50 -15.80
N ILE A 293 -7.76 -3.09 -14.55
CA ILE A 293 -7.58 -1.68 -14.19
C ILE A 293 -6.15 -1.23 -14.42
N TYR A 294 -5.14 -1.97 -13.91
CA TYR A 294 -3.75 -1.56 -14.09
C TYR A 294 -3.31 -1.65 -15.55
N VAL A 295 -3.60 -2.79 -16.21
CA VAL A 295 -3.22 -3.00 -17.62
C VAL A 295 -3.97 -2.03 -18.52
N SER A 296 -5.28 -1.89 -18.36
CA SER A 296 -6.08 -0.98 -19.18
C SER A 296 -5.74 0.49 -18.94
N ALA A 297 -5.47 0.90 -17.69
CA ALA A 297 -5.02 2.25 -17.37
C ALA A 297 -3.67 2.54 -18.00
N SER A 298 -2.69 1.63 -17.88
CA SER A 298 -1.36 1.76 -18.46
C SER A 298 -1.41 1.83 -19.99
N PHE A 299 -2.13 0.89 -20.61
CA PHE A 299 -2.28 0.84 -22.07
C PHE A 299 -2.95 2.11 -22.59
N PHE A 300 -4.03 2.54 -21.94
CA PHE A 300 -4.69 3.80 -22.31
C PHE A 300 -3.77 5.00 -22.17
N LEU A 301 -3.04 5.13 -21.05
CA LEU A 301 -2.13 6.25 -20.82
C LEU A 301 -1.01 6.31 -21.87
N ILE A 302 -0.45 5.15 -22.25
CA ILE A 302 0.58 5.08 -23.30
C ILE A 302 0.02 5.56 -24.62
N LEU A 303 -1.10 4.98 -25.10
CA LEU A 303 -1.71 5.38 -26.37
C LEU A 303 -2.15 6.84 -26.37
N PHE A 304 -2.75 7.30 -25.28
CA PHE A 304 -3.19 8.67 -25.11
C PHE A 304 -2.00 9.64 -25.09
N GLY A 305 -0.93 9.28 -24.38
CA GLY A 305 0.30 10.05 -24.32
C GLY A 305 0.96 10.20 -25.69
N ILE A 306 1.13 9.09 -26.43
CA ILE A 306 1.67 9.10 -27.80
C ILE A 306 0.81 9.98 -28.72
N TRP A 307 -0.51 9.75 -28.72
CA TRP A 307 -1.43 10.55 -29.53
C TRP A 307 -1.35 12.05 -29.22
N ARG A 308 -1.29 12.41 -27.94
CA ARG A 308 -1.17 13.83 -27.52
C ARG A 308 0.16 14.44 -27.86
N THR A 309 1.25 13.68 -27.73
CA THR A 309 2.61 14.10 -28.12
C THR A 309 2.65 14.48 -29.61
N ILE A 310 2.13 13.60 -30.46
CA ILE A 310 2.09 13.85 -31.90
C ILE A 310 1.19 15.06 -32.23
N ARG A 311 -0.02 15.11 -31.65
CA ARG A 311 -0.99 16.18 -31.93
C ARG A 311 -0.57 17.54 -31.42
N GLN A 312 0.12 17.61 -30.28
CA GLN A 312 0.60 18.86 -29.70
C GLN A 312 2.02 19.23 -30.12
N ARG A 313 2.75 18.30 -30.74
CA ARG A 313 4.19 18.42 -31.08
C ARG A 313 5.04 18.74 -29.86
N ASP A 314 4.72 18.09 -28.73
CA ASP A 314 5.33 18.31 -27.42
C ASP A 314 5.89 17.01 -26.84
N GLY A 315 7.19 16.78 -27.02
CA GLY A 315 7.89 15.58 -26.56
C GLY A 315 7.90 15.41 -25.03
N TRP A 316 7.75 16.50 -24.27
CA TRP A 316 7.70 16.45 -22.82
C TRP A 316 6.51 15.61 -22.29
N ILE A 317 5.41 15.53 -23.03
CA ILE A 317 4.24 14.70 -22.68
C ILE A 317 4.69 13.23 -22.54
N LEU A 318 5.44 12.72 -23.53
CA LEU A 318 5.91 11.33 -23.51
C LEU A 318 7.02 11.12 -22.47
N VAL A 319 7.97 12.06 -22.37
CA VAL A 319 9.06 12.00 -21.38
C VAL A 319 8.51 11.94 -19.96
N LEU A 320 7.52 12.76 -19.62
CA LEU A 320 6.90 12.76 -18.28
C LEU A 320 6.09 11.50 -18.03
N LEU A 321 5.42 10.97 -19.04
CA LEU A 321 4.70 9.70 -18.91
C LEU A 321 5.67 8.54 -18.64
N ILE A 322 6.76 8.44 -19.43
CA ILE A 322 7.83 7.46 -19.20
C ILE A 322 8.45 7.65 -17.81
N GLY A 323 8.72 8.90 -17.42
CA GLY A 323 9.23 9.24 -16.10
C GLY A 323 8.31 8.76 -14.97
N SER A 324 6.98 8.81 -15.13
CA SER A 324 6.04 8.30 -14.15
C SER A 324 6.11 6.77 -14.01
N PHE A 325 6.32 6.04 -15.12
CA PHE A 325 6.55 4.59 -15.07
C PHE A 325 7.90 4.26 -14.39
N ILE A 326 8.98 4.95 -14.75
CA ILE A 326 10.30 4.73 -14.12
C ILE A 326 10.24 5.01 -12.62
N ALA A 327 9.62 6.12 -12.22
CA ALA A 327 9.45 6.46 -10.79
C ALA A 327 8.68 5.37 -10.03
N SER A 328 7.74 4.70 -10.68
CA SER A 328 6.95 3.62 -10.11
C SER A 328 7.79 2.36 -9.79
N TYR A 329 8.88 2.14 -10.50
CA TYR A 329 9.79 1.00 -10.28
C TYR A 329 11.10 1.40 -9.59
N LEU A 330 11.21 2.65 -9.12
CA LEU A 330 12.47 3.18 -8.60
C LEU A 330 13.04 2.34 -7.44
N LEU A 331 12.20 1.82 -6.55
CA LEU A 331 12.66 1.00 -5.43
C LEU A 331 13.26 -0.32 -5.92
N VAL A 332 12.64 -0.96 -6.92
CA VAL A 332 13.17 -2.16 -7.58
C VAL A 332 14.51 -1.86 -8.25
N LEU A 333 14.64 -0.68 -8.89
CA LEU A 333 15.89 -0.24 -9.52
C LEU A 333 17.00 0.05 -8.50
N ILE A 334 16.66 0.55 -7.32
CA ILE A 334 17.63 0.84 -6.27
C ILE A 334 18.08 -0.44 -5.56
N GLU A 335 17.13 -1.32 -5.21
CA GLU A 335 17.42 -2.52 -4.43
C GLU A 335 17.92 -3.72 -5.27
N GLY A 336 17.75 -3.67 -6.59
CA GLY A 336 18.09 -4.79 -7.48
C GLY A 336 17.29 -6.06 -7.22
N LYS A 337 16.14 -5.96 -6.54
CA LYS A 337 15.27 -7.10 -6.19
C LYS A 337 13.80 -6.71 -6.23
N ALA A 338 12.93 -7.71 -6.28
CA ALA A 338 11.51 -7.49 -6.15
C ALA A 338 11.18 -6.95 -4.75
N THR A 339 10.40 -5.88 -4.70
CA THR A 339 9.97 -5.26 -3.45
C THR A 339 8.62 -5.80 -3.00
N LEU A 340 8.32 -5.63 -1.71
CA LEU A 340 7.02 -6.00 -1.14
C LEU A 340 5.88 -5.25 -1.84
N TYR A 341 4.74 -5.90 -2.00
CA TYR A 341 3.55 -5.31 -2.62
C TYR A 341 3.13 -4.01 -1.94
N ARG A 342 3.14 -4.01 -0.61
CA ARG A 342 2.84 -2.84 0.21
C ARG A 342 3.73 -1.62 -0.07
N SER A 343 4.85 -1.80 -0.74
CA SER A 343 5.72 -0.70 -1.19
C SER A 343 5.26 -0.06 -2.50
N ALA A 344 4.33 -0.68 -3.23
CA ALA A 344 3.83 -0.19 -4.51
C ALA A 344 2.70 0.86 -4.37
N GLN A 345 2.79 1.73 -3.39
CA GLN A 345 1.77 2.73 -3.04
C GLN A 345 1.47 3.76 -4.14
N PHE A 346 2.28 3.82 -5.20
CA PHE A 346 1.95 4.61 -6.39
C PHE A 346 0.79 4.03 -7.21
N LEU A 347 0.52 2.71 -7.12
CA LEU A 347 -0.48 2.02 -7.95
C LEU A 347 -1.91 2.56 -7.77
N PRO A 348 -2.44 2.78 -6.55
CA PRO A 348 -3.77 3.37 -6.37
C PRO A 348 -3.93 4.71 -7.08
N LEU A 349 -2.93 5.59 -6.93
CA LEU A 349 -2.87 6.87 -7.63
C LEU A 349 -2.85 6.68 -9.15
N PHE A 350 -1.96 5.82 -9.64
CA PHE A 350 -1.73 5.61 -11.06
C PHE A 350 -2.98 5.08 -11.78
N CYS A 351 -3.65 4.10 -11.19
CA CYS A 351 -4.87 3.52 -11.74
C CYS A 351 -6.04 4.51 -11.75
N ALA A 352 -6.27 5.19 -10.62
CA ALA A 352 -7.29 6.22 -10.54
C ALA A 352 -7.02 7.36 -11.53
N PHE A 353 -5.75 7.76 -11.70
CA PHE A 353 -5.34 8.77 -12.68
C PHE A 353 -5.59 8.31 -14.12
N GLY A 354 -5.29 7.05 -14.46
CA GLY A 354 -5.56 6.50 -15.79
C GLY A 354 -7.04 6.58 -16.17
N ILE A 355 -7.93 6.22 -15.26
CA ILE A 355 -9.38 6.35 -15.46
C ILE A 355 -9.79 7.82 -15.56
N LEU A 356 -9.24 8.71 -14.73
CA LEU A 356 -9.51 10.14 -14.83
C LEU A 356 -9.11 10.70 -16.20
N MET A 357 -7.97 10.26 -16.75
CA MET A 357 -7.52 10.66 -18.09
C MET A 357 -8.41 10.10 -19.19
N PHE A 358 -8.92 8.89 -19.02
CA PHE A 358 -9.91 8.33 -19.92
C PHE A 358 -11.20 9.16 -19.93
N LEU A 359 -11.71 9.56 -18.78
CA LEU A 359 -12.88 10.43 -18.66
C LEU A 359 -12.63 11.82 -19.28
N TYR A 360 -11.41 12.35 -19.08
CA TYR A 360 -11.00 13.62 -19.73
C TYR A 360 -10.98 13.50 -21.25
N TRP A 361 -10.40 12.41 -21.79
CA TRP A 361 -10.42 12.13 -23.22
C TRP A 361 -11.84 11.97 -23.77
N LEU A 362 -12.70 11.26 -23.07
CA LEU A 362 -14.10 11.03 -23.44
C LEU A 362 -14.88 12.34 -23.59
N GLN A 363 -14.63 13.34 -22.73
CA GLN A 363 -15.22 14.68 -22.88
C GLN A 363 -14.76 15.39 -24.15
N GLY A 364 -13.51 15.23 -24.53
CA GLY A 364 -12.99 15.72 -25.82
C GLY A 364 -13.73 15.08 -27.02
N VAL A 365 -13.96 13.77 -26.95
CA VAL A 365 -14.74 13.02 -27.95
C VAL A 365 -16.19 13.51 -28.00
N GLN A 366 -16.82 13.75 -26.84
CA GLN A 366 -18.17 14.31 -26.78
C GLN A 366 -18.25 15.69 -27.40
N GLY A 367 -17.24 16.55 -27.15
CA GLY A 367 -17.10 17.86 -27.79
C GLY A 367 -17.05 17.74 -29.32
N PHE A 368 -16.27 16.77 -29.82
CA PHE A 368 -16.19 16.48 -31.25
C PHE A 368 -17.56 16.03 -31.82
N PHE A 369 -18.26 15.10 -31.17
CA PHE A 369 -19.62 14.69 -31.61
C PHE A 369 -20.61 15.84 -31.63
N ARG A 370 -20.55 16.76 -30.65
CA ARG A 370 -21.37 17.96 -30.65
C ARG A 370 -21.07 18.89 -31.84
N SER A 371 -19.84 18.93 -32.32
CA SER A 371 -19.39 19.78 -33.43
C SER A 371 -19.67 19.19 -34.83
N LEU A 372 -19.98 17.88 -34.93
CA LEU A 372 -20.22 17.22 -36.21
C LEU A 372 -21.47 17.79 -36.91
N LYS A 373 -21.24 18.45 -38.06
CA LYS A 373 -22.31 19.02 -38.91
C LYS A 373 -23.20 17.93 -39.54
N LYS A 374 -22.64 16.73 -39.81
CA LYS A 374 -23.37 15.60 -40.44
C LYS A 374 -24.50 15.03 -39.57
N LEU A 375 -24.42 15.12 -38.26
CA LEU A 375 -25.51 14.75 -37.34
C LEU A 375 -26.50 15.92 -37.25
N LYS A 376 -27.50 15.95 -38.12
CA LYS A 376 -28.43 17.08 -38.26
C LYS A 376 -29.34 17.32 -37.02
N SER A 377 -29.63 16.25 -36.22
CA SER A 377 -30.54 16.39 -35.08
C SER A 377 -29.81 16.72 -33.77
N PRO A 378 -30.12 17.86 -33.12
CA PRO A 378 -29.59 18.18 -31.78
C PRO A 378 -29.99 17.15 -30.71
N LYS A 379 -31.17 16.51 -30.85
CA LYS A 379 -31.65 15.46 -29.96
C LYS A 379 -30.76 14.22 -30.02
N THR A 380 -30.37 13.78 -31.22
CA THR A 380 -29.48 12.61 -31.41
C THR A 380 -28.10 12.86 -30.81
N LYS A 381 -27.52 14.07 -30.99
CA LYS A 381 -26.25 14.45 -30.37
C LYS A 381 -26.31 14.40 -28.85
N LYS A 382 -27.36 14.97 -28.25
CA LYS A 382 -27.56 14.97 -26.80
C LYS A 382 -27.75 13.55 -26.27
N ARG A 383 -28.52 12.71 -26.97
CA ARG A 383 -28.75 11.30 -26.60
C ARG A 383 -27.43 10.49 -26.61
N LEU A 384 -26.61 10.64 -27.67
CA LEU A 384 -25.32 9.94 -27.77
C LEU A 384 -24.37 10.34 -26.62
N VAL A 385 -24.25 11.63 -26.34
CA VAL A 385 -23.41 12.12 -25.22
C VAL A 385 -23.95 11.62 -23.88
N SER A 386 -25.26 11.57 -23.69
CA SER A 386 -25.87 11.03 -22.48
C SER A 386 -25.57 9.53 -22.31
N VAL A 387 -25.72 8.75 -23.38
CA VAL A 387 -25.39 7.31 -23.37
C VAL A 387 -23.93 7.09 -22.98
N LEU A 388 -22.99 7.82 -23.60
CA LEU A 388 -21.55 7.68 -23.28
C LEU A 388 -21.26 8.02 -21.80
N ASN A 389 -21.90 9.06 -21.26
CA ASN A 389 -21.73 9.42 -19.86
C ASN A 389 -22.30 8.35 -18.90
N ILE A 390 -23.49 7.82 -19.22
CA ILE A 390 -24.13 6.78 -18.41
C ILE A 390 -23.27 5.51 -18.45
N THR A 391 -22.83 5.08 -19.64
CA THR A 391 -21.96 3.91 -19.78
C THR A 391 -20.67 4.07 -18.98
N ALA A 392 -19.99 5.22 -19.09
CA ALA A 392 -18.77 5.49 -18.34
C ALA A 392 -19.02 5.50 -16.82
N ALA A 393 -20.15 6.07 -16.37
CA ALA A 393 -20.53 6.05 -14.96
C ALA A 393 -20.81 4.63 -14.47
N VAL A 394 -21.58 3.83 -15.21
CA VAL A 394 -21.89 2.43 -14.88
C VAL A 394 -20.61 1.60 -14.78
N ILE A 395 -19.74 1.68 -15.79
CA ILE A 395 -18.45 0.98 -15.75
C ILE A 395 -17.62 1.38 -14.52
N SER A 396 -17.56 2.68 -14.21
CA SER A 396 -16.83 3.18 -13.04
C SER A 396 -17.41 2.65 -11.73
N VAL A 397 -18.73 2.62 -11.60
CA VAL A 397 -19.41 2.07 -10.41
C VAL A 397 -19.14 0.57 -10.28
N VAL A 398 -19.20 -0.19 -11.38
CA VAL A 398 -18.89 -1.63 -11.37
C VAL A 398 -17.44 -1.88 -10.93
N ILE A 399 -16.50 -1.08 -11.42
CA ILE A 399 -15.08 -1.20 -11.01
C ILE A 399 -14.93 -0.89 -9.51
N ILE A 400 -15.51 0.21 -9.02
CA ILE A 400 -15.45 0.59 -7.61
C ILE A 400 -16.08 -0.49 -6.73
N TRP A 401 -17.23 -1.03 -7.14
CA TRP A 401 -17.90 -2.11 -6.43
C TRP A 401 -17.04 -3.36 -6.32
N ASN A 402 -16.42 -3.78 -7.42
CA ASN A 402 -15.51 -4.93 -7.41
C ASN A 402 -14.30 -4.69 -6.50
N GLN A 403 -13.72 -3.49 -6.52
CA GLN A 403 -12.63 -3.14 -5.60
C GLN A 403 -13.07 -3.21 -4.13
N CYS A 404 -14.24 -2.67 -3.79
CA CYS A 404 -14.79 -2.78 -2.44
C CYS A 404 -15.02 -4.25 -2.04
N ALA A 405 -15.56 -5.07 -2.96
CA ALA A 405 -15.79 -6.49 -2.71
C ALA A 405 -14.47 -7.24 -2.47
N ASP A 406 -13.43 -6.92 -3.25
CA ASP A 406 -12.10 -7.52 -3.07
C ASP A 406 -11.51 -7.17 -1.70
N MET A 407 -11.56 -5.89 -1.30
CA MET A 407 -11.09 -5.48 0.02
C MET A 407 -11.82 -6.18 1.16
N ASN A 408 -13.16 -6.29 1.06
CA ASN A 408 -13.94 -7.01 2.07
C ASN A 408 -13.55 -8.47 2.18
N LYS A 409 -13.29 -9.15 1.05
CA LYS A 409 -12.81 -10.53 1.05
C LYS A 409 -11.49 -10.67 1.80
N TRP A 410 -10.54 -9.76 1.53
CA TRP A 410 -9.24 -9.81 2.17
C TRP A 410 -9.35 -9.64 3.68
N PHE A 411 -10.09 -8.65 4.14
CA PHE A 411 -10.31 -8.43 5.57
C PHE A 411 -11.07 -9.59 6.22
N TYR A 412 -12.04 -10.18 5.49
CA TYR A 412 -12.76 -11.35 6.01
C TYR A 412 -11.86 -12.58 6.15
N VAL A 413 -11.01 -12.84 5.16
CA VAL A 413 -10.04 -13.94 5.23
C VAL A 413 -9.05 -13.73 6.36
N ASP A 414 -8.58 -12.50 6.54
CA ASP A 414 -7.70 -12.12 7.63
C ASP A 414 -8.37 -12.41 8.99
N TYR A 415 -9.60 -11.98 9.14
CA TYR A 415 -10.41 -12.28 10.33
C TYR A 415 -10.58 -13.79 10.56
N LEU A 416 -10.89 -14.57 9.52
CA LEU A 416 -11.03 -16.03 9.66
C LEU A 416 -9.76 -16.70 10.15
N LYS A 417 -8.61 -16.26 9.67
CA LYS A 417 -7.31 -16.78 10.10
C LYS A 417 -7.02 -16.42 11.56
N TYR A 418 -7.32 -15.19 11.96
CA TYR A 418 -7.18 -14.76 13.34
C TYR A 418 -8.09 -15.57 14.29
N GLU A 419 -9.34 -15.85 13.87
CA GLU A 419 -10.25 -16.72 14.61
C GLU A 419 -9.73 -18.16 14.69
N ASP A 420 -9.16 -18.69 13.62
CA ASP A 420 -8.53 -20.02 13.60
C ASP A 420 -7.35 -20.08 14.60
N ALA A 421 -6.51 -19.05 14.62
CA ALA A 421 -5.42 -18.95 15.58
C ALA A 421 -5.92 -18.94 17.02
N LYS A 422 -6.95 -18.16 17.32
CA LYS A 422 -7.56 -18.15 18.67
C LYS A 422 -8.18 -19.49 19.05
N ASN A 423 -8.86 -20.14 18.12
CA ASN A 423 -9.46 -21.46 18.36
C ASN A 423 -8.39 -22.51 18.65
N THR A 424 -7.30 -22.51 17.89
CA THR A 424 -6.16 -23.41 18.10
C THR A 424 -5.51 -23.17 19.46
N MET A 425 -5.30 -21.90 19.84
CA MET A 425 -4.82 -21.53 21.17
C MET A 425 -5.73 -22.06 22.28
N ASN A 426 -7.05 -21.87 22.16
CA ASN A 426 -8.02 -22.35 23.15
C ASN A 426 -8.00 -23.88 23.26
N GLN A 427 -7.85 -24.60 22.14
CA GLN A 427 -7.72 -26.07 22.15
C GLN A 427 -6.44 -26.50 22.89
N ILE A 428 -5.31 -25.85 22.60
CA ILE A 428 -4.04 -26.13 23.29
C ILE A 428 -4.19 -25.85 24.78
N ALA A 429 -4.75 -24.71 25.17
CA ALA A 429 -4.94 -24.33 26.56
C ALA A 429 -5.86 -25.34 27.30
N TYR A 430 -6.93 -25.81 26.66
CA TYR A 430 -7.80 -26.84 27.21
C TYR A 430 -7.07 -28.16 27.40
N GLU A 431 -6.31 -28.65 26.42
CA GLU A 431 -5.57 -29.90 26.53
C GLU A 431 -4.48 -29.81 27.60
N LEU A 432 -3.76 -28.69 27.69
CA LEU A 432 -2.78 -28.46 28.75
C LEU A 432 -3.43 -28.50 30.14
N GLY A 433 -4.50 -27.76 30.35
CA GLY A 433 -5.20 -27.71 31.66
C GLY A 433 -5.82 -29.03 32.09
N LYS A 434 -6.16 -29.92 31.13
CA LYS A 434 -6.75 -31.21 31.41
C LYS A 434 -5.71 -32.31 31.70
N ASN A 435 -4.61 -32.34 30.97
CA ASN A 435 -3.74 -33.52 30.90
C ASN A 435 -2.30 -33.26 31.37
N TYR A 436 -1.92 -32.00 31.64
CA TYR A 436 -0.53 -31.62 31.92
C TYR A 436 -0.42 -30.69 33.12
N ASP A 437 0.77 -30.60 33.70
CA ASP A 437 1.09 -29.66 34.77
C ASP A 437 1.33 -28.27 34.15
N THR A 438 0.36 -27.39 34.26
CA THR A 438 0.40 -26.02 33.72
C THR A 438 1.40 -25.09 34.42
N GLY A 439 2.03 -25.52 35.51
CA GLY A 439 3.13 -24.81 36.17
C GLY A 439 4.49 -24.98 35.44
N LYS A 440 4.55 -25.88 34.48
CA LYS A 440 5.78 -26.10 33.69
C LYS A 440 5.88 -25.11 32.51
N PRO A 441 7.08 -24.60 32.22
CA PRO A 441 7.27 -23.72 31.07
C PRO A 441 7.01 -24.42 29.73
N LEU A 442 6.43 -23.70 28.78
CA LEU A 442 6.06 -24.21 27.46
C LEU A 442 7.12 -23.89 26.43
N VAL A 443 7.33 -24.83 25.51
CA VAL A 443 8.15 -24.66 24.29
C VAL A 443 7.29 -24.97 23.08
N PHE A 444 7.20 -24.04 22.15
CA PHE A 444 6.54 -24.26 20.87
C PHE A 444 7.58 -24.57 19.80
N THR A 445 7.34 -25.62 19.04
CA THR A 445 8.22 -26.09 17.95
C THR A 445 7.41 -26.34 16.69
N GLY A 446 8.09 -26.38 15.54
CA GLY A 446 7.42 -26.52 14.25
C GLY A 446 6.74 -25.23 13.78
N ASN A 447 5.87 -25.36 12.79
CA ASN A 447 5.10 -24.23 12.23
C ASN A 447 3.64 -24.65 12.03
N TYR A 448 2.72 -23.89 12.62
CA TYR A 448 1.31 -24.07 12.34
C TYR A 448 1.00 -23.63 10.90
N GLN A 449 0.36 -24.49 10.15
CA GLN A 449 -0.11 -24.17 8.82
C GLN A 449 -1.61 -23.89 8.84
N ILE A 450 -1.98 -22.70 8.44
CA ILE A 450 -3.39 -22.32 8.30
C ILE A 450 -4.08 -23.27 7.32
N PRO A 451 -5.28 -23.76 7.62
CA PRO A 451 -6.01 -24.67 6.76
C PRO A 451 -6.16 -24.13 5.33
N LYS A 452 -5.78 -24.95 4.35
CA LYS A 452 -5.82 -24.56 2.93
C LYS A 452 -7.19 -24.06 2.49
N GLY A 453 -8.28 -24.60 3.05
CA GLY A 453 -9.65 -24.19 2.73
C GLY A 453 -9.90 -22.70 2.95
N ILE A 454 -9.34 -22.10 4.01
CA ILE A 454 -9.47 -20.65 4.25
C ILE A 454 -8.80 -19.86 3.12
N ILE A 455 -7.64 -20.31 2.66
CA ILE A 455 -6.89 -19.66 1.57
C ILE A 455 -7.54 -19.95 0.22
N GLU A 456 -7.87 -21.22 -0.05
CA GLU A 456 -8.42 -21.65 -1.33
C GLU A 456 -9.78 -21.04 -1.60
N ASP A 457 -10.68 -20.95 -0.62
CA ASP A 457 -11.97 -20.30 -0.77
C ASP A 457 -11.86 -18.82 -1.08
N ALA A 458 -10.89 -18.13 -0.50
CA ALA A 458 -10.64 -16.74 -0.79
C ALA A 458 -10.08 -16.51 -2.19
N TYR A 459 -9.20 -17.41 -2.66
CA TYR A 459 -8.44 -17.23 -3.90
C TYR A 459 -8.99 -17.99 -5.09
N VAL A 460 -9.43 -19.25 -4.90
CA VAL A 460 -9.83 -20.15 -6.00
C VAL A 460 -11.28 -19.93 -6.40
N ASN A 461 -12.17 -19.75 -5.44
CA ASN A 461 -13.60 -19.52 -5.74
C ASN A 461 -13.86 -18.13 -6.30
N TYR A 462 -12.88 -17.21 -6.17
CA TYR A 462 -13.06 -15.83 -6.62
C TYR A 462 -13.24 -15.72 -8.15
N ASN A 463 -12.60 -16.55 -8.93
CA ASN A 463 -12.79 -16.63 -10.39
C ASN A 463 -11.95 -17.76 -11.01
N SER A 464 -12.41 -18.99 -10.90
CA SER A 464 -11.70 -20.13 -11.51
C SER A 464 -11.38 -19.89 -12.99
N GLU A 465 -12.30 -19.30 -13.74
CA GLU A 465 -12.11 -19.01 -15.16
C GLU A 465 -11.10 -17.89 -15.44
N THR A 466 -11.15 -16.82 -14.67
CA THR A 466 -10.16 -15.73 -14.76
C THR A 466 -8.81 -16.19 -14.26
N PHE A 467 -8.75 -16.94 -13.17
CA PHE A 467 -7.55 -17.55 -12.64
C PHE A 467 -6.87 -18.47 -13.68
N PHE A 468 -7.62 -19.35 -14.35
CA PHE A 468 -7.07 -20.19 -15.41
C PHE A 468 -6.56 -19.41 -16.61
N LYS A 469 -7.27 -18.38 -17.05
CA LYS A 469 -6.83 -17.51 -18.15
C LYS A 469 -5.55 -16.75 -17.78
N MET A 470 -5.45 -16.29 -16.54
CA MET A 470 -4.31 -15.58 -16.00
C MET A 470 -3.08 -16.49 -15.87
N ASN A 471 -3.29 -17.71 -15.38
CA ASN A 471 -2.23 -18.70 -15.27
C ASN A 471 -1.62 -19.05 -16.63
N ARG A 472 -2.42 -19.13 -17.70
CA ARG A 472 -1.91 -19.30 -19.07
C ARG A 472 -1.05 -18.13 -19.51
N ILE A 473 -1.44 -16.89 -19.21
CA ILE A 473 -0.65 -15.71 -19.53
C ILE A 473 0.65 -15.72 -18.72
N THR A 474 0.59 -16.05 -17.43
CA THR A 474 1.78 -16.14 -16.60
C THR A 474 2.71 -17.26 -17.04
N GLN A 475 2.19 -18.42 -17.40
CA GLN A 475 2.96 -19.53 -17.96
C GLN A 475 3.72 -19.14 -19.22
N LEU A 476 3.13 -18.29 -20.07
CA LEU A 476 3.77 -17.77 -21.27
C LEU A 476 4.84 -16.70 -20.95
N LEU A 477 4.62 -15.87 -19.93
CA LEU A 477 5.47 -14.74 -19.61
C LEU A 477 6.58 -15.10 -18.62
N ASP A 478 6.27 -15.92 -17.64
CA ASP A 478 7.21 -16.33 -16.58
C ASP A 478 6.81 -17.69 -15.98
N PRO A 479 7.21 -18.82 -16.62
CA PRO A 479 6.87 -20.15 -16.16
C PRO A 479 7.47 -20.49 -14.77
N GLU A 480 8.65 -19.96 -14.44
CA GLU A 480 9.26 -20.16 -13.12
C GLU A 480 8.45 -19.51 -11.99
N LEU A 481 7.88 -18.34 -12.25
CA LEU A 481 7.02 -17.67 -11.28
C LEU A 481 5.76 -18.50 -11.02
N LEU A 482 5.18 -19.08 -12.07
CA LEU A 482 4.02 -19.95 -11.96
C LEU A 482 4.35 -21.24 -11.20
N GLU A 483 5.52 -21.85 -11.47
CA GLU A 483 5.96 -23.06 -10.80
C GLU A 483 6.17 -22.82 -9.29
N LYS A 484 6.81 -21.71 -8.91
CA LYS A 484 6.95 -21.29 -7.52
C LYS A 484 5.59 -21.06 -6.83
N PHE A 485 4.64 -20.53 -7.56
CA PHE A 485 3.27 -20.35 -7.07
C PHE A 485 2.58 -21.68 -6.77
N TYR A 486 2.71 -22.69 -7.66
CA TYR A 486 2.02 -23.98 -7.49
C TYR A 486 2.72 -24.96 -6.53
N ARG A 487 4.04 -24.90 -6.33
CA ARG A 487 4.77 -25.84 -5.47
C ARG A 487 4.59 -25.65 -3.96
N GLY A 488 3.58 -24.89 -3.55
CA GLY A 488 3.33 -24.59 -2.13
C GLY A 488 4.29 -23.56 -1.57
N GLY A 489 5.23 -23.15 -2.41
CA GLY A 489 5.81 -21.87 -2.27
C GLY A 489 4.78 -20.81 -2.63
N TYR A 490 3.66 -20.77 -1.96
CA TYR A 490 3.08 -19.49 -1.61
C TYR A 490 4.20 -18.64 -0.95
N GLY A 491 5.39 -19.24 -0.84
CA GLY A 491 6.61 -18.60 -0.51
C GLY A 491 6.68 -17.23 -1.05
N VAL A 492 7.34 -16.35 -0.59
CA VAL A 492 7.69 -14.97 -0.94
C VAL A 492 6.56 -14.11 -1.51
N TRP A 493 5.68 -14.64 -2.38
CA TRP A 493 4.64 -13.84 -3.06
C TRP A 493 3.30 -13.83 -2.34
N VAL A 494 2.87 -14.95 -1.86
CA VAL A 494 1.64 -15.07 -1.09
C VAL A 494 1.90 -14.75 0.39
N ALA A 495 3.14 -14.97 0.89
CA ALA A 495 3.57 -14.45 2.19
C ALA A 495 3.56 -12.91 2.27
N GLN A 496 3.40 -12.24 1.12
CA GLN A 496 3.30 -10.79 1.03
C GLN A 496 1.88 -10.32 0.72
N THR A 497 0.92 -11.23 0.64
CA THR A 497 -0.47 -10.87 0.46
C THR A 497 -1.11 -10.57 1.81
N PRO A 498 -2.05 -9.62 1.93
CA PRO A 498 -2.70 -9.27 3.20
C PRO A 498 -3.28 -10.47 3.90
N SER A 499 -3.81 -11.41 3.11
CA SER A 499 -4.41 -12.63 3.60
C SER A 499 -3.44 -13.58 4.30
N LEU A 500 -2.14 -13.33 4.19
CA LEU A 500 -1.08 -14.15 4.77
C LEU A 500 -0.27 -13.44 5.83
N SER A 501 -0.54 -12.17 6.01
CA SER A 501 0.02 -11.39 7.09
C SER A 501 -0.65 -11.65 8.44
N VAL A 502 -1.35 -12.74 8.54
CA VAL A 502 -2.01 -13.16 9.75
C VAL A 502 -1.07 -14.00 10.59
N LEU A 503 -1.30 -13.96 11.88
CA LEU A 503 -0.69 -14.81 12.88
C LEU A 503 -0.58 -16.26 12.37
N ASP A 504 0.57 -16.58 11.80
CA ASP A 504 0.97 -17.95 11.66
C ASP A 504 1.42 -18.41 13.03
N TRP A 505 0.86 -19.45 13.54
CA TRP A 505 1.29 -20.04 14.80
C TRP A 505 2.71 -20.60 14.68
N GLY A 506 3.41 -20.57 15.80
CA GLY A 506 4.76 -21.06 15.89
C GLY A 506 5.81 -20.01 15.58
N LYS A 507 7.02 -20.43 15.22
CA LYS A 507 8.18 -19.55 15.03
C LYS A 507 8.05 -18.52 13.92
N SER A 508 7.19 -18.78 12.94
CA SER A 508 7.01 -17.86 11.82
C SER A 508 6.18 -16.61 12.15
N ALA A 509 5.40 -16.68 13.24
CA ALA A 509 4.53 -15.58 13.66
C ALA A 509 5.09 -14.78 14.83
N PHE A 510 5.85 -15.46 15.67
CA PHE A 510 6.41 -14.91 16.89
C PHE A 510 7.91 -15.22 16.90
N ASP A 511 8.72 -14.22 17.22
CA ASP A 511 10.18 -14.39 17.26
C ASP A 511 10.64 -15.25 18.45
N THR A 512 9.84 -15.33 19.50
CA THR A 512 10.17 -16.05 20.74
C THR A 512 8.98 -16.79 21.32
N ASN A 513 9.25 -17.80 22.16
CA ASN A 513 8.20 -18.47 22.94
C ASN A 513 7.44 -17.51 23.88
N GLU A 514 8.14 -16.49 24.40
CA GLU A 514 7.53 -15.48 25.27
C GLU A 514 6.45 -14.68 24.52
N GLU A 515 6.70 -14.39 23.27
CA GLU A 515 5.72 -13.68 22.42
C GLU A 515 4.45 -14.49 22.24
N LEU A 516 4.58 -15.77 22.00
CA LEU A 516 3.44 -16.66 21.85
C LEU A 516 2.68 -16.82 23.17
N ILE A 517 3.39 -17.01 24.28
CA ILE A 517 2.78 -17.09 25.62
C ILE A 517 2.02 -15.79 25.95
N ARG A 518 2.55 -14.65 25.55
CA ARG A 518 1.85 -13.39 25.75
C ARG A 518 0.56 -13.29 24.96
N PHE A 519 0.52 -13.86 23.76
CA PHE A 519 -0.73 -14.03 23.02
C PHE A 519 -1.75 -14.89 23.80
N PHE A 520 -1.31 -15.97 24.45
CA PHE A 520 -2.17 -16.76 25.35
C PHE A 520 -2.68 -15.92 26.52
N SER A 521 -1.82 -15.15 27.19
CA SER A 521 -2.19 -14.29 28.32
C SER A 521 -3.22 -13.25 27.94
N MET A 522 -3.08 -12.63 26.77
CA MET A 522 -4.04 -11.63 26.27
C MET A 522 -5.44 -12.21 26.03
N HIS A 523 -5.55 -13.54 25.92
CA HIS A 523 -6.82 -14.25 25.74
C HIS A 523 -7.27 -15.01 27.02
N GLY A 524 -6.64 -14.72 28.15
CA GLY A 524 -7.05 -15.24 29.46
C GLY A 524 -6.41 -16.57 29.87
N HIS A 525 -5.34 -17.00 29.16
CA HIS A 525 -4.61 -18.23 29.49
C HIS A 525 -3.20 -17.86 29.98
N GLU A 526 -2.91 -18.13 31.25
CA GLU A 526 -1.60 -17.82 31.81
C GLU A 526 -0.73 -19.07 31.85
N PHE A 527 0.38 -19.02 31.15
CA PHE A 527 1.42 -20.03 31.09
C PHE A 527 2.79 -19.36 31.25
N GLU A 528 3.80 -20.15 31.53
CA GLU A 528 5.18 -19.71 31.59
C GLU A 528 5.93 -20.11 30.29
N ALA A 529 6.73 -19.19 29.74
CA ALA A 529 7.53 -19.45 28.56
C ALA A 529 8.89 -20.03 28.95
N GLN A 530 9.36 -21.05 28.24
CA GLN A 530 10.77 -21.44 28.31
C GLN A 530 11.62 -20.38 27.59
N THR A 531 12.60 -19.85 28.30
CA THR A 531 13.50 -18.78 27.79
C THR A 531 14.95 -19.25 27.58
N ASP A 532 15.32 -20.43 28.08
CA ASP A 532 16.67 -20.99 27.88
C ASP A 532 16.81 -21.48 26.43
N TYR A 533 17.66 -20.81 25.69
CA TYR A 533 17.94 -21.14 24.29
C TYR A 533 18.49 -22.55 24.08
N ALA A 534 19.24 -23.10 25.04
CA ALA A 534 19.77 -24.46 24.93
C ALA A 534 18.64 -25.50 25.05
N VAL A 535 17.68 -25.25 25.95
CA VAL A 535 16.49 -26.07 26.12
C VAL A 535 15.59 -25.97 24.88
N ILE A 536 15.36 -24.77 24.38
CA ILE A 536 14.55 -24.54 23.16
C ILE A 536 15.18 -25.26 21.96
N ALA A 537 16.48 -25.11 21.73
CA ALA A 537 17.18 -25.78 20.63
C ALA A 537 17.13 -27.31 20.74
N LYS A 538 17.22 -27.84 21.96
CA LYS A 538 17.05 -29.26 22.20
C LYS A 538 15.60 -29.70 21.89
N ALA A 539 14.60 -28.96 22.38
CA ALA A 539 13.21 -29.25 22.11
C ALA A 539 12.88 -29.27 20.62
N GLU A 540 13.49 -28.38 19.84
CA GLU A 540 13.37 -28.38 18.38
C GLU A 540 13.89 -29.66 17.71
N MET A 541 15.03 -30.16 18.18
CA MET A 541 15.60 -31.42 17.67
C MET A 541 14.77 -32.64 18.11
N ASP A 542 14.37 -32.67 19.36
CA ASP A 542 13.61 -33.79 19.91
C ASP A 542 12.22 -33.91 19.27
N SER A 543 11.60 -32.76 18.92
CA SER A 543 10.25 -32.72 18.35
C SER A 543 10.15 -33.03 16.86
N LEU A 544 11.27 -33.19 16.14
CA LEU A 544 11.25 -33.47 14.69
C LEU A 544 10.48 -34.75 14.32
N ALA A 545 10.39 -35.69 15.25
CA ALA A 545 9.64 -36.93 15.08
C ALA A 545 8.22 -36.88 15.63
N PHE A 546 7.81 -35.79 16.26
CA PHE A 546 6.48 -35.67 16.86
C PHE A 546 5.42 -35.38 15.79
N PRO A 547 4.20 -35.88 15.98
CA PRO A 547 3.10 -35.48 15.12
C PRO A 547 2.74 -34.01 15.37
N SER A 548 2.29 -33.32 14.33
CA SER A 548 1.83 -31.93 14.46
C SER A 548 0.48 -31.84 15.15
N PHE A 549 0.32 -30.84 16.02
CA PHE A 549 -0.96 -30.52 16.65
C PHE A 549 -2.08 -30.32 15.59
N PRO A 550 -3.30 -30.87 15.80
CA PRO A 550 -3.86 -31.42 17.04
C PRO A 550 -3.77 -32.96 17.19
N ARG A 551 -2.84 -33.62 16.53
CA ARG A 551 -2.73 -35.08 16.63
C ARG A 551 -2.23 -35.50 18.02
N GLU A 552 -2.69 -36.67 18.49
CA GLU A 552 -2.20 -37.26 19.72
C GLU A 552 -0.66 -37.41 19.68
N GLY A 553 -0.01 -37.05 20.79
CA GLY A 553 1.46 -37.04 20.86
C GLY A 553 2.12 -35.75 20.36
N SER A 554 1.37 -34.74 19.95
CA SER A 554 1.90 -33.41 19.59
C SER A 554 2.22 -32.54 20.81
N ILE A 555 1.66 -32.85 21.97
CA ILE A 555 1.98 -32.24 23.26
C ILE A 555 2.69 -33.28 24.10
N VAL A 556 3.92 -32.99 24.52
CA VAL A 556 4.77 -33.96 25.25
C VAL A 556 5.37 -33.30 26.49
N ASP A 557 5.19 -33.96 27.65
CA ASP A 557 5.86 -33.57 28.89
C ASP A 557 7.28 -34.13 28.92
N MET A 558 8.27 -33.25 28.95
CA MET A 558 9.70 -33.60 28.99
C MET A 558 10.28 -33.65 30.42
N GLY A 559 9.42 -33.53 31.44
CA GLY A 559 9.78 -33.47 32.85
C GLY A 559 9.87 -32.03 33.35
N ASP A 560 10.81 -31.23 32.88
CA ASP A 560 11.02 -29.85 33.34
C ASP A 560 10.26 -28.81 32.47
N TYR A 561 9.79 -29.19 31.29
CA TYR A 561 9.05 -28.35 30.36
C TYR A 561 8.11 -29.19 29.48
N ILE A 562 7.17 -28.53 28.82
CA ILE A 562 6.23 -29.16 27.88
C ILE A 562 6.49 -28.66 26.48
N ILE A 563 6.59 -29.56 25.50
CA ILE A 563 6.67 -29.24 24.07
C ILE A 563 5.28 -29.28 23.47
N ILE A 564 4.94 -28.25 22.69
CA ILE A 564 3.79 -28.20 21.78
C ILE A 564 4.37 -28.14 20.36
N HIS A 565 4.19 -29.20 19.56
CA HIS A 565 4.71 -29.31 18.20
C HIS A 565 3.61 -29.06 17.16
N PHE A 566 3.85 -28.12 16.25
CA PHE A 566 2.97 -27.79 15.12
C PHE A 566 3.39 -28.47 13.82
#